data_fda47eb6c34382aa975ceb3e115ef6ee
#
_entry.id   fda47eb6c34382aa975ceb3e115ef6ee
#
_cell.length_a   1.000
_cell.length_b   1.000
_cell.length_c   1.000
_cell.angle_alpha   90.00
_cell.angle_beta   90.00
_cell.angle_gamma   90.00
#
_symmetry.space_group_name_H-M   'P 1'
#
loop_
_entity.id
_entity.type
_entity.pdbx_description
1 polymer ?
#
loop_
_entity_poly.entity_id
_entity_poly.type
_entity_poly.pdbx_seq_one_letter_code
_entity_poly.pdbx_strand_id
1 'polypeptide(L)'
;MSEPTPGFSLELSSDLREMRDWVHEFAAGVMRPAAAEWDEREQTPWPILQESAKIGLYSLDFFAAQFFEESGLGFVTAVEELFWGDAGIGLSLIGSTLAAVAVVSNGTPEQIGEWCP
;
A
#
# COMPACT_ATOMS: atom_id res chain seq x y z
N MET A 1 -11.30 40.30 -5.43
CA MET A 1 -12.13 39.09 -5.30
C MET A 1 -11.23 37.96 -4.79
N SER A 2 -11.43 37.52 -3.58
CA SER A 2 -10.73 36.37 -3.06
C SER A 2 -11.28 35.13 -3.76
N GLU A 3 -10.40 34.26 -4.30
CA GLU A 3 -10.83 32.95 -4.75
C GLU A 3 -11.47 32.21 -3.59
N PRO A 4 -12.59 31.49 -3.83
CA PRO A 4 -13.20 30.69 -2.78
C PRO A 4 -12.17 29.65 -2.31
N THR A 5 -11.91 29.60 -1.00
CA THR A 5 -11.10 28.54 -0.40
C THR A 5 -11.70 27.20 -0.83
N PRO A 6 -10.96 26.28 -1.43
CA PRO A 6 -11.49 24.97 -1.78
C PRO A 6 -12.10 24.36 -0.53
N GLY A 7 -13.38 24.02 -0.57
CA GLY A 7 -14.04 23.32 0.51
C GLY A 7 -13.39 21.96 0.73
N PHE A 8 -13.40 21.46 1.96
CA PHE A 8 -12.96 20.10 2.25
C PHE A 8 -13.77 19.09 1.41
N SER A 9 -13.07 18.18 0.74
CA SER A 9 -13.67 17.13 -0.06
C SER A 9 -12.93 15.82 0.13
N LEU A 10 -13.67 14.72 0.25
CA LEU A 10 -13.17 13.35 0.22
C LEU A 10 -13.38 12.70 -1.14
N GLU A 11 -13.69 13.48 -2.16
CA GLU A 11 -13.87 12.98 -3.50
C GLU A 11 -12.52 12.52 -4.08
N LEU A 12 -12.47 11.27 -4.55
CA LEU A 12 -11.29 10.70 -5.17
C LEU A 12 -11.12 11.23 -6.60
N SER A 13 -9.89 11.59 -6.97
CA SER A 13 -9.53 11.84 -8.37
C SER A 13 -9.72 10.60 -9.25
N SER A 14 -9.69 10.76 -10.57
CA SER A 14 -9.72 9.62 -11.50
C SER A 14 -8.59 8.63 -11.23
N ASP A 15 -7.38 9.14 -11.01
CA ASP A 15 -6.19 8.32 -10.77
C ASP A 15 -6.29 7.54 -9.46
N LEU A 16 -6.82 8.16 -8.41
CA LEU A 16 -7.05 7.46 -7.14
C LEU A 16 -8.16 6.41 -7.25
N ARG A 17 -9.18 6.65 -8.07
CA ARG A 17 -10.20 5.63 -8.35
C ARG A 17 -9.62 4.44 -9.12
N GLU A 18 -8.80 4.68 -10.13
CA GLU A 18 -8.11 3.60 -10.86
C GLU A 18 -7.18 2.80 -9.94
N MET A 19 -6.38 3.48 -9.12
CA MET A 19 -5.52 2.83 -8.14
C MET A 19 -6.33 2.00 -7.14
N ARG A 20 -7.41 2.56 -6.58
CA ARG A 20 -8.33 1.85 -5.69
C ARG A 20 -8.88 0.58 -6.34
N ASP A 21 -9.40 0.69 -7.55
CA ASP A 21 -10.01 -0.43 -8.27
C ASP A 21 -8.98 -1.52 -8.57
N TRP A 22 -7.78 -1.14 -8.94
CA TRP A 22 -6.67 -2.06 -9.15
C TRP A 22 -6.24 -2.80 -7.86
N VAL A 23 -6.10 -2.08 -6.75
CA VAL A 23 -5.80 -2.70 -5.44
C VAL A 23 -6.95 -3.60 -5.00
N HIS A 24 -8.19 -3.16 -5.18
CA HIS A 24 -9.38 -3.96 -4.86
C HIS A 24 -9.44 -5.26 -5.66
N GLU A 25 -9.12 -5.25 -6.94
CA GLU A 25 -9.09 -6.45 -7.78
C GLU A 25 -8.09 -7.49 -7.23
N PHE A 26 -6.91 -7.08 -6.84
CA PHE A 26 -5.94 -7.94 -6.18
C PHE A 26 -6.45 -8.45 -4.82
N ALA A 27 -7.00 -7.58 -4.00
CA ALA A 27 -7.56 -7.93 -2.70
C ALA A 27 -8.69 -8.95 -2.81
N ALA A 28 -9.61 -8.75 -3.76
CA ALA A 28 -10.75 -9.64 -3.98
C ALA A 28 -10.36 -10.98 -4.61
N GLY A 29 -9.43 -10.95 -5.57
CA GLY A 29 -9.06 -12.13 -6.34
C GLY A 29 -7.98 -13.01 -5.71
N VAL A 30 -7.07 -12.41 -4.92
CA VAL A 30 -5.91 -13.10 -4.37
C VAL A 30 -5.95 -13.18 -2.84
N MET A 31 -6.19 -12.07 -2.16
CA MET A 31 -6.10 -12.02 -0.70
C MET A 31 -7.30 -12.67 -0.01
N ARG A 32 -8.50 -12.25 -0.34
CA ARG A 32 -9.72 -12.74 0.30
C ARG A 32 -9.93 -14.25 0.21
N PRO A 33 -9.73 -14.90 -0.95
CA PRO A 33 -9.87 -16.34 -1.05
C PRO A 33 -8.85 -17.12 -0.21
N ALA A 34 -7.69 -16.56 0.06
CA ALA A 34 -6.61 -17.18 0.81
C ALA A 34 -6.59 -16.84 2.31
N ALA A 35 -7.42 -15.90 2.75
CA ALA A 35 -7.37 -15.34 4.11
C ALA A 35 -7.47 -16.41 5.21
N ALA A 36 -8.48 -17.28 5.13
CA ALA A 36 -8.71 -18.32 6.14
C ALA A 36 -7.54 -19.32 6.21
N GLU A 37 -6.97 -19.71 5.07
CA GLU A 37 -5.83 -20.63 5.01
C GLU A 37 -4.60 -20.05 5.73
N TRP A 38 -4.27 -18.79 5.45
CA TRP A 38 -3.08 -18.17 6.03
C TRP A 38 -3.26 -17.81 7.51
N ASP A 39 -4.49 -17.49 7.92
CA ASP A 39 -4.83 -17.32 9.33
C ASP A 39 -4.62 -18.65 10.10
N GLU A 40 -5.13 -19.77 9.58
CA GLU A 40 -4.97 -21.08 10.19
C GLU A 40 -3.51 -21.55 10.23
N ARG A 41 -2.72 -21.24 9.19
CA ARG A 41 -1.30 -21.61 9.12
C ARG A 41 -0.41 -20.86 10.10
N GLU A 42 -0.80 -19.67 10.54
CA GLU A 42 0.02 -18.78 11.38
C GLU A 42 1.42 -18.53 10.79
N GLN A 43 1.50 -18.36 9.47
CA GLN A 43 2.75 -18.19 8.71
C GLN A 43 2.69 -16.96 7.83
N THR A 44 3.86 -16.43 7.46
CA THR A 44 3.95 -15.35 6.47
C THR A 44 3.45 -15.83 5.11
N PRO A 45 2.52 -15.11 4.47
CA PRO A 45 1.91 -15.51 3.20
C PRO A 45 2.83 -15.22 2.00
N TRP A 46 4.01 -15.82 1.96
CA TRP A 46 5.03 -15.58 0.92
C TRP A 46 4.53 -15.65 -0.52
N PRO A 47 3.68 -16.62 -0.91
CA PRO A 47 3.15 -16.66 -2.27
C PRO A 47 2.35 -15.41 -2.64
N ILE A 48 1.57 -14.87 -1.71
CA ILE A 48 0.78 -13.65 -1.93
C ILE A 48 1.69 -12.42 -2.03
N LEU A 49 2.71 -12.32 -1.17
CA LEU A 49 3.72 -11.26 -1.26
C LEU A 49 4.44 -11.29 -2.61
N GLN A 50 4.79 -12.48 -3.10
CA GLN A 50 5.44 -12.64 -4.41
C GLN A 50 4.52 -12.25 -5.58
N GLU A 51 3.24 -12.62 -5.53
CA GLU A 51 2.27 -12.19 -6.54
C GLU A 51 2.09 -10.67 -6.54
N SER A 52 1.97 -10.06 -5.37
CA SER A 52 1.85 -8.60 -5.25
C SER A 52 3.10 -7.86 -5.74
N ALA A 53 4.29 -8.44 -5.52
CA ALA A 53 5.54 -7.88 -6.02
C ALA A 53 5.62 -7.90 -7.55
N LYS A 54 5.15 -8.98 -8.20
CA LYS A 54 5.12 -9.09 -9.66
C LYS A 54 4.31 -8.00 -10.35
N ILE A 55 3.23 -7.55 -9.72
CA ILE A 55 2.38 -6.49 -10.26
C ILE A 55 2.77 -5.09 -9.77
N GLY A 56 3.82 -4.96 -8.96
CA GLY A 56 4.30 -3.69 -8.43
C GLY A 56 3.57 -3.17 -7.19
N LEU A 57 2.64 -3.94 -6.64
CA LEU A 57 1.90 -3.56 -5.43
C LEU A 57 2.79 -3.65 -4.17
N TYR A 58 3.57 -4.72 -4.04
CA TYR A 58 4.57 -4.85 -2.98
C TYR A 58 5.87 -4.18 -3.41
N SER A 59 5.90 -2.84 -3.34
CA SER A 59 7.07 -2.05 -3.66
C SER A 59 7.10 -0.77 -2.83
N LEU A 60 8.31 -0.31 -2.53
CA LEU A 60 8.51 0.96 -1.83
C LEU A 60 7.99 2.13 -2.68
N ASP A 61 8.21 2.09 -3.99
CA ASP A 61 7.77 3.13 -4.93
C ASP A 61 6.25 3.30 -4.93
N PHE A 62 5.50 2.20 -4.95
CA PHE A 62 4.05 2.25 -4.88
C PHE A 62 3.58 2.94 -3.60
N PHE A 63 4.04 2.46 -2.44
CA PHE A 63 3.61 3.02 -1.16
C PHE A 63 4.08 4.46 -0.96
N ALA A 64 5.29 4.81 -1.39
CA ALA A 64 5.78 6.18 -1.34
C ALA A 64 4.93 7.12 -2.22
N ALA A 65 4.58 6.70 -3.44
CA ALA A 65 3.72 7.47 -4.33
C ALA A 65 2.35 7.75 -3.71
N GLN A 66 1.75 6.76 -3.06
CA GLN A 66 0.47 6.93 -2.39
C GLN A 66 0.58 7.77 -1.11
N PHE A 67 1.68 7.64 -0.37
CA PHE A 67 1.90 8.41 0.86
C PHE A 67 2.09 9.91 0.59
N PHE A 68 2.78 10.26 -0.50
CA PHE A 68 3.04 11.64 -0.90
C PHE A 68 2.00 12.19 -1.89
N GLU A 69 0.95 11.47 -2.17
CA GLU A 69 -0.13 11.92 -3.04
C GLU A 69 -0.77 13.19 -2.47
N GLU A 70 -1.00 14.17 -3.34
CA GLU A 70 -1.27 15.57 -2.99
C GLU A 70 -2.53 15.76 -2.12
N SER A 71 -3.57 14.96 -2.34
CA SER A 71 -4.81 15.04 -1.56
C SER A 71 -4.69 14.44 -0.16
N GLY A 72 -3.66 13.63 0.10
CA GLY A 72 -3.51 12.84 1.31
C GLY A 72 -4.42 11.60 1.38
N LEU A 73 -5.19 11.32 0.34
CA LEU A 73 -6.13 10.19 0.30
C LEU A 73 -5.52 8.91 -0.32
N GLY A 74 -4.39 9.02 -1.01
CA GLY A 74 -3.80 7.90 -1.73
C GLY A 74 -3.47 6.71 -0.83
N PHE A 75 -2.66 6.93 0.20
CA PHE A 75 -2.25 5.86 1.11
C PHE A 75 -3.43 5.26 1.88
N VAL A 76 -4.34 6.09 2.39
CA VAL A 76 -5.54 5.63 3.12
C VAL A 76 -6.41 4.75 2.23
N THR A 77 -6.64 5.16 0.98
CA THR A 77 -7.44 4.40 0.02
C THR A 77 -6.80 3.04 -0.31
N ALA A 78 -5.49 3.01 -0.55
CA ALA A 78 -4.79 1.76 -0.82
C ALA A 78 -4.84 0.80 0.39
N VAL A 79 -4.60 1.31 1.59
CA VAL A 79 -4.64 0.50 2.83
C VAL A 79 -6.04 -0.01 3.12
N GLU A 80 -7.07 0.81 2.93
CA GLU A 80 -8.47 0.40 3.12
C GLU A 80 -8.82 -0.81 2.24
N GLU A 81 -8.43 -0.79 0.97
CA GLU A 81 -8.68 -1.91 0.05
C GLU A 81 -7.88 -3.18 0.41
N LEU A 82 -6.62 -3.03 0.81
CA LEU A 82 -5.82 -4.17 1.27
C LEU A 82 -6.41 -4.82 2.52
N PHE A 83 -6.81 -4.01 3.50
CA PHE A 83 -7.41 -4.52 4.74
C PHE A 83 -8.84 -5.05 4.54
N TRP A 84 -9.57 -4.53 3.55
CA TRP A 84 -10.83 -5.14 3.10
C TRP A 84 -10.59 -6.55 2.55
N GLY A 85 -9.47 -6.78 1.87
CA GLY A 85 -9.07 -8.10 1.41
C GLY A 85 -8.80 -9.06 2.57
N ASP A 86 -7.88 -8.71 3.43
CA ASP A 86 -7.57 -9.36 4.71
C ASP A 86 -6.58 -8.51 5.50
N ALA A 87 -6.85 -8.28 6.76
CA ALA A 87 -6.01 -7.42 7.59
C ALA A 87 -4.62 -8.01 7.86
N GLY A 88 -4.50 -9.31 8.08
CA GLY A 88 -3.22 -9.99 8.34
C GLY A 88 -2.32 -9.99 7.11
N ILE A 89 -2.86 -10.35 5.95
CA ILE A 89 -2.15 -10.32 4.67
C ILE A 89 -1.82 -8.86 4.30
N GLY A 90 -2.76 -7.93 4.46
CA GLY A 90 -2.55 -6.52 4.24
C GLY A 90 -1.42 -5.96 5.09
N LEU A 91 -1.38 -6.30 6.37
CA LEU A 91 -0.28 -5.91 7.25
C LEU A 91 1.06 -6.52 6.83
N SER A 92 1.07 -7.73 6.31
CA SER A 92 2.29 -8.36 5.77
C SER A 92 2.82 -7.61 4.54
N LEU A 93 1.93 -7.06 3.71
CA LEU A 93 2.30 -6.24 2.55
C LEU A 93 2.89 -4.89 2.94
N ILE A 94 2.28 -4.18 3.88
CA ILE A 94 2.72 -2.83 4.26
C ILE A 94 3.74 -2.81 5.39
N GLY A 95 3.86 -3.89 6.17
CA GLY A 95 4.71 -3.93 7.37
C GLY A 95 6.19 -3.66 7.10
N SER A 96 6.71 -4.13 5.98
CA SER A 96 8.10 -3.88 5.58
C SER A 96 8.38 -2.41 5.24
N THR A 97 7.37 -1.62 4.91
CA THR A 97 7.54 -0.18 4.66
C THR A 97 7.97 0.56 5.92
N LEU A 98 7.61 0.06 7.12
CA LEU A 98 8.05 0.65 8.38
C LEU A 98 9.57 0.60 8.54
N ALA A 99 10.19 -0.52 8.18
CA ALA A 99 11.65 -0.66 8.20
C ALA A 99 12.30 0.24 7.14
N ALA A 100 11.73 0.25 5.93
CA ALA A 100 12.22 1.11 4.84
C ALA A 100 12.15 2.59 5.21
N VAL A 101 11.05 3.05 5.80
CA VAL A 101 10.91 4.44 6.28
C VAL A 101 11.96 4.77 7.34
N ALA A 102 12.24 3.87 8.27
CA ALA A 102 13.27 4.08 9.29
C ALA A 102 14.66 4.25 8.66
N VAL A 103 15.00 3.43 7.67
CA VAL A 103 16.28 3.52 6.94
C VAL A 103 16.35 4.81 6.13
N VAL A 104 15.31 5.14 5.35
CA VAL A 104 15.28 6.35 4.52
C VAL A 104 15.37 7.64 5.37
N SER A 105 14.74 7.64 6.54
CA SER A 105 14.69 8.82 7.40
C SER A 105 15.96 9.03 8.25
N ASN A 106 16.71 7.97 8.57
CA ASN A 106 17.81 8.02 9.53
C ASN A 106 19.10 7.36 9.04
N GLY A 107 19.08 6.66 7.92
CA GLY A 107 20.22 5.95 7.37
C GLY A 107 21.22 6.87 6.66
N THR A 108 22.45 6.37 6.50
CA THR A 108 23.44 7.01 5.62
C THR A 108 23.08 6.79 4.15
N PRO A 109 23.62 7.59 3.20
CA PRO A 109 23.40 7.36 1.77
C PRO A 109 23.74 5.94 1.32
N GLU A 110 24.79 5.33 1.89
CA GLU A 110 25.21 3.97 1.62
C GLU A 110 24.17 2.95 2.09
N GLN A 111 23.63 3.12 3.30
CA GLN A 111 22.59 2.26 3.85
C GLN A 111 21.29 2.37 3.06
N ILE A 112 20.90 3.58 2.65
CA ILE A 112 19.71 3.80 1.83
C ILE A 112 19.89 3.11 0.47
N GLY A 113 21.04 3.27 -0.17
CA GLY A 113 21.34 2.63 -1.45
C GLY A 113 21.41 1.09 -1.40
N GLU A 114 21.79 0.52 -0.25
CA GLU A 114 21.87 -0.93 -0.06
C GLU A 114 20.49 -1.56 0.27
N TRP A 115 19.69 -0.90 1.12
CA TRP A 115 18.48 -1.49 1.69
C TRP A 115 17.18 -0.96 1.07
N CYS A 116 17.20 0.18 0.39
CA CYS A 116 16.04 0.83 -0.23
C CYS A 116 16.39 1.33 -1.65
N PRO A 117 16.92 0.44 -2.53
CA PRO A 117 17.34 0.83 -3.88
C PRO A 117 16.17 1.28 -4.76
#